data_fadaa4a1a3ead6daab34c154d2e0c4e0
#
_entry.id   fadaa4a1a3ead6daab34c154d2e0c4e0
#
_cell.length_a   1.000
_cell.length_b   1.000
_cell.length_c   1.000
_cell.angle_alpha   90.00
_cell.angle_beta   90.00
_cell.angle_gamma   90.00
#
_symmetry.space_group_name_H-M   'P 1'
#
loop_
_entity.id
_entity.type
_entity.pdbx_description
1 polymer ?
#
loop_
_entity_poly.entity_id
_entity_poly.type
_entity_poly.pdbx_seq_one_letter_code
_entity_poly.pdbx_strand_id
1 'polypeptide(L)'
;SLFQARLALEREEAEANLASIEWKRVGKGDASSLTLREPQLAQARAVLAAAEAAYEQSKRNLERTSIIAPFDGRVRKKMVDLGTNLIPGSRLADIYATASFEVRLPIADKDIPFIGIPLDGTSIDPANRPEVRLSTNYGGDELNTKGFIVRSESEIDPKTRMISAIATIPISNANSGFKVGMF
;
A
#
# COMPACT_ATOMS: atom_id res chain seq x y z
N SER A 1 12.79 16.88 23.84
CA SER A 1 12.39 15.47 23.71
C SER A 1 10.93 15.28 24.13
N LEU A 2 10.29 14.18 23.67
CA LEU A 2 8.91 13.83 24.03
C LEU A 2 8.72 13.74 25.56
N PHE A 3 9.66 13.13 26.25
CA PHE A 3 9.66 13.03 27.71
C PHE A 3 9.58 14.40 28.41
N GLN A 4 10.40 15.36 27.96
CA GLN A 4 10.39 16.72 28.53
C GLN A 4 9.06 17.44 28.27
N ALA A 5 8.46 17.24 27.12
CA ALA A 5 7.18 17.85 26.79
C ALA A 5 6.03 17.28 27.67
N ARG A 6 6.05 15.98 27.94
CA ARG A 6 5.09 15.33 28.88
C ARG A 6 5.27 15.85 30.30
N LEU A 7 6.50 15.90 30.79
CA LEU A 7 6.78 16.43 32.12
C LEU A 7 6.35 17.90 32.26
N ALA A 8 6.56 18.71 31.21
CA ALA A 8 6.12 20.10 31.22
C ALA A 8 4.60 20.24 31.28
N LEU A 9 3.86 19.38 30.58
CA LEU A 9 2.41 19.34 30.64
C LEU A 9 1.92 18.91 32.04
N GLU A 10 2.44 17.83 32.60
CA GLU A 10 2.08 17.35 33.94
C GLU A 10 2.31 18.42 35.00
N ARG A 11 3.42 19.16 34.90
CA ARG A 11 3.70 20.28 35.80
C ARG A 11 2.67 21.40 35.64
N GLU A 12 2.33 21.80 34.41
CA GLU A 12 1.38 22.84 34.13
C GLU A 12 -0.04 22.44 34.57
N GLU A 13 -0.41 21.16 34.41
CA GLU A 13 -1.68 20.65 34.91
C GLU A 13 -1.77 20.68 36.44
N ALA A 14 -0.70 20.36 37.15
CA ALA A 14 -0.62 20.49 38.59
C ALA A 14 -0.75 21.96 39.05
N GLU A 15 -0.04 22.88 38.40
CA GLU A 15 -0.11 24.31 38.72
C GLU A 15 -1.49 24.90 38.41
N ALA A 16 -2.14 24.53 37.30
CA ALA A 16 -3.49 24.94 36.95
C ALA A 16 -4.53 24.40 37.96
N ASN A 17 -4.36 23.18 38.43
CA ASN A 17 -5.21 22.59 39.45
C ASN A 17 -5.08 23.31 40.79
N LEU A 18 -3.86 23.62 41.21
CA LEU A 18 -3.62 24.42 42.41
C LEU A 18 -4.27 25.81 42.31
N ALA A 19 -4.09 26.49 41.18
CA ALA A 19 -4.72 27.80 40.94
C ALA A 19 -6.25 27.72 41.01
N SER A 20 -6.86 26.68 40.49
CA SER A 20 -8.31 26.43 40.59
C SER A 20 -8.77 26.22 42.03
N ILE A 21 -8.03 25.44 42.81
CA ILE A 21 -8.35 25.19 44.22
C ILE A 21 -8.20 26.49 45.05
N GLU A 22 -7.15 27.26 44.85
CA GLU A 22 -6.91 28.51 45.52
C GLU A 22 -8.02 29.55 45.20
N TRP A 23 -8.41 29.65 43.93
CA TRP A 23 -9.49 30.53 43.52
C TRP A 23 -10.82 30.14 44.18
N LYS A 24 -11.16 28.87 44.25
CA LYS A 24 -12.38 28.39 44.93
C LYS A 24 -12.40 28.72 46.41
N ARG A 25 -11.23 28.86 47.04
CA ARG A 25 -11.11 29.16 48.49
C ARG A 25 -11.20 30.68 48.78
N VAL A 26 -10.65 31.52 47.94
CA VAL A 26 -10.45 32.97 48.21
C VAL A 26 -11.17 33.85 47.20
N GLY A 27 -11.46 33.38 46.01
CA GLY A 27 -12.03 34.15 44.92
C GLY A 27 -13.50 34.50 45.13
N LYS A 28 -13.92 35.63 44.55
CA LYS A 28 -15.31 36.05 44.46
C LYS A 28 -15.67 36.23 42.97
N GLY A 29 -16.68 35.52 42.53
CA GLY A 29 -17.13 35.53 41.13
C GLY A 29 -16.41 34.49 40.24
N ASP A 30 -16.51 34.66 38.92
CA ASP A 30 -15.89 33.74 37.95
C ASP A 30 -14.39 34.02 37.82
N ALA A 31 -13.60 32.93 37.77
CA ALA A 31 -12.16 33.03 37.55
C ALA A 31 -11.87 33.40 36.08
N SER A 32 -10.91 34.30 35.87
CA SER A 32 -10.42 34.51 34.50
C SER A 32 -9.62 33.33 33.98
N SER A 33 -9.60 33.12 32.66
CA SER A 33 -8.80 32.06 32.02
C SER A 33 -7.30 32.19 32.35
N LEU A 34 -6.80 33.40 32.56
CA LEU A 34 -5.42 33.64 33.02
C LEU A 34 -5.22 33.15 34.47
N THR A 35 -6.20 33.37 35.34
CA THR A 35 -6.15 32.89 36.73
C THR A 35 -6.14 31.39 36.80
N LEU A 36 -6.87 30.70 35.90
CA LEU A 36 -6.93 29.24 35.79
C LEU A 36 -5.78 28.65 34.94
N ARG A 37 -4.86 29.51 34.48
CA ARG A 37 -3.69 29.08 33.65
C ARG A 37 -4.07 28.38 32.35
N GLU A 38 -5.28 28.61 31.82
CA GLU A 38 -5.76 27.97 30.58
C GLU A 38 -4.87 28.20 29.37
N PRO A 39 -4.32 29.42 29.10
CA PRO A 39 -3.41 29.63 27.98
C PRO A 39 -2.10 28.87 28.13
N GLN A 40 -1.55 28.77 29.34
CA GLN A 40 -0.32 28.04 29.63
C GLN A 40 -0.52 26.52 29.42
N LEU A 41 -1.66 26.01 29.88
CA LEU A 41 -2.05 24.64 29.70
C LEU A 41 -2.27 24.31 28.22
N ALA A 42 -2.90 25.21 27.47
CA ALA A 42 -3.06 25.05 26.01
C ALA A 42 -1.70 25.07 25.31
N GLN A 43 -0.77 25.94 25.72
CA GLN A 43 0.58 25.95 25.17
C GLN A 43 1.35 24.67 25.48
N ALA A 44 1.29 24.16 26.70
CA ALA A 44 1.95 22.91 27.08
C ALA A 44 1.42 21.71 26.28
N ARG A 45 0.10 21.65 26.06
CA ARG A 45 -0.54 20.66 25.21
C ARG A 45 -0.08 20.75 23.75
N ALA A 46 0.01 21.97 23.22
CA ALA A 46 0.52 22.16 21.84
C ALA A 46 1.99 21.74 21.68
N VAL A 47 2.81 22.02 22.69
CA VAL A 47 4.23 21.59 22.72
C VAL A 47 4.32 20.05 22.78
N LEU A 48 3.48 19.39 23.56
CA LEU A 48 3.42 17.92 23.62
C LEU A 48 3.01 17.36 22.26
N ALA A 49 1.94 17.86 21.66
CA ALA A 49 1.48 17.41 20.34
C ALA A 49 2.56 17.57 19.26
N ALA A 50 3.30 18.67 19.26
CA ALA A 50 4.41 18.88 18.35
C ALA A 50 5.56 17.87 18.59
N ALA A 51 5.87 17.56 19.86
CA ALA A 51 6.90 16.58 20.20
C ALA A 51 6.48 15.15 19.83
N GLU A 52 5.21 14.80 19.96
CA GLU A 52 4.64 13.52 19.53
C GLU A 52 4.70 13.38 18.00
N ALA A 53 4.32 14.42 17.27
CA ALA A 53 4.42 14.42 15.80
C ALA A 53 5.88 14.25 15.33
N ALA A 54 6.83 14.90 15.97
CA ALA A 54 8.26 14.77 15.68
C ALA A 54 8.79 13.36 15.99
N TYR A 55 8.35 12.76 17.08
CA TYR A 55 8.69 11.38 17.44
C TYR A 55 8.17 10.39 16.40
N GLU A 56 6.90 10.49 16.03
CA GLU A 56 6.30 9.63 15.00
C GLU A 56 6.98 9.81 13.63
N GLN A 57 7.37 11.02 13.29
CA GLN A 57 8.15 11.27 12.06
C GLN A 57 9.51 10.57 12.09
N SER A 58 10.21 10.65 13.22
CA SER A 58 11.51 9.98 13.39
C SER A 58 11.38 8.47 13.34
N LYS A 59 10.31 7.92 13.94
CA LYS A 59 9.99 6.49 13.90
C LYS A 59 9.73 6.02 12.46
N ARG A 60 8.89 6.74 11.70
CA ARG A 60 8.67 6.43 10.28
C ARG A 60 9.95 6.51 9.45
N ASN A 61 10.83 7.47 9.74
CA ASN A 61 12.12 7.55 9.05
C ASN A 61 13.00 6.35 9.36
N LEU A 62 13.00 5.87 10.60
CA LEU A 62 13.73 4.66 11.00
C LEU A 62 13.14 3.41 10.30
N GLU A 63 11.81 3.26 10.29
CA GLU A 63 11.14 2.15 9.59
C GLU A 63 11.50 2.11 8.09
N ARG A 64 11.60 3.27 7.44
CA ARG A 64 12.00 3.39 6.03
C ARG A 64 13.44 2.99 5.75
N THR A 65 14.30 2.86 6.76
CA THR A 65 15.65 2.34 6.57
C THR A 65 15.68 0.82 6.40
N SER A 66 14.62 0.13 6.83
CA SER A 66 14.41 -1.29 6.61
C SER A 66 13.50 -1.51 5.42
N ILE A 67 14.07 -1.91 4.29
CA ILE A 67 13.34 -2.10 3.05
C ILE A 67 12.96 -3.56 2.93
N ILE A 68 11.66 -3.82 2.94
CA ILE A 68 11.08 -5.16 2.83
C ILE A 68 10.30 -5.30 1.53
N ALA A 69 10.25 -6.50 0.98
CA ALA A 69 9.41 -6.79 -0.17
C ALA A 69 7.93 -6.65 0.21
N PRO A 70 7.10 -5.93 -0.57
CA PRO A 70 5.68 -5.74 -0.27
C PRO A 70 4.81 -6.96 -0.58
N PHE A 71 5.35 -7.98 -1.25
CA PHE A 71 4.69 -9.23 -1.60
C PHE A 71 5.70 -10.36 -1.80
N ASP A 72 5.23 -11.59 -1.77
CA ASP A 72 6.02 -12.78 -2.08
C ASP A 72 6.40 -12.80 -3.56
N GLY A 73 7.70 -12.82 -3.84
CA GLY A 73 8.18 -12.67 -5.20
C GLY A 73 9.62 -13.08 -5.40
N ARG A 74 10.12 -12.83 -6.60
CA ARG A 74 11.53 -13.01 -6.96
C ARG A 74 12.14 -11.69 -7.43
N VAL A 75 13.40 -11.51 -7.09
CA VAL A 75 14.21 -10.39 -7.61
C VAL A 75 14.59 -10.70 -9.05
N ARG A 76 14.14 -9.85 -9.98
CA ARG A 76 14.50 -9.92 -11.39
C ARG A 76 15.87 -9.30 -11.63
N LYS A 77 16.10 -8.13 -11.03
CA LYS A 77 17.34 -7.38 -11.17
C LYS A 77 17.64 -6.61 -9.90
N LYS A 78 18.85 -6.74 -9.41
CA LYS A 78 19.41 -5.90 -8.34
C LYS A 78 20.08 -4.68 -9.00
N MET A 79 19.84 -3.49 -8.45
CA MET A 79 20.34 -2.23 -8.99
C MET A 79 21.35 -1.54 -8.07
N VAL A 80 21.53 -2.06 -6.86
CA VAL A 80 22.41 -1.49 -5.82
C VAL A 80 23.26 -2.58 -5.20
N ASP A 81 24.44 -2.21 -4.72
CA ASP A 81 25.37 -3.09 -4.01
C ASP A 81 25.65 -2.58 -2.59
N LEU A 82 26.31 -3.43 -1.79
CA LEU A 82 26.78 -3.05 -0.46
C LEU A 82 27.71 -1.84 -0.58
N GLY A 83 27.48 -0.84 0.26
CA GLY A 83 28.23 0.41 0.25
C GLY A 83 27.66 1.48 -0.69
N THR A 84 26.62 1.19 -1.46
CA THR A 84 25.96 2.21 -2.27
C THR A 84 25.23 3.21 -1.39
N ASN A 85 25.50 4.50 -1.59
CA ASN A 85 24.74 5.55 -0.92
C ASN A 85 23.35 5.70 -1.56
N LEU A 86 22.31 5.59 -0.74
CA LEU A 86 20.93 5.66 -1.17
C LEU A 86 20.30 6.98 -0.77
N ILE A 87 19.55 7.55 -1.68
CA ILE A 87 18.71 8.72 -1.43
C ILE A 87 17.23 8.31 -1.57
N PRO A 88 16.29 9.03 -0.94
CA PRO A 88 14.87 8.78 -1.13
C PRO A 88 14.49 8.77 -2.63
N GLY A 89 13.80 7.71 -3.06
CA GLY A 89 13.46 7.50 -4.47
C GLY A 89 14.46 6.66 -5.28
N SER A 90 15.60 6.24 -4.71
CA SER A 90 16.52 5.33 -5.39
C SER A 90 15.86 3.99 -5.69
N ARG A 91 16.03 3.50 -6.93
CA ARG A 91 15.60 2.14 -7.31
C ARG A 91 16.60 1.12 -6.77
N LEU A 92 16.12 0.13 -6.04
CA LEU A 92 16.97 -0.87 -5.38
C LEU A 92 16.99 -2.19 -6.14
N ALA A 93 15.82 -2.64 -6.55
CA ALA A 93 15.63 -3.89 -7.30
C ALA A 93 14.31 -3.87 -8.05
N ASP A 94 14.24 -4.65 -9.12
CA ASP A 94 12.99 -5.03 -9.77
C ASP A 94 12.57 -6.38 -9.21
N ILE A 95 11.35 -6.45 -8.68
CA ILE A 95 10.76 -7.68 -8.15
C ILE A 95 9.47 -7.99 -8.90
N TYR A 96 9.13 -9.26 -9.00
CA TYR A 96 7.86 -9.72 -9.57
C TYR A 96 7.21 -10.76 -8.67
N ALA A 97 5.88 -10.73 -8.62
CA ALA A 97 5.11 -11.68 -7.83
C ALA A 97 5.23 -13.09 -8.41
N THR A 98 5.21 -14.09 -7.52
CA THR A 98 5.28 -15.51 -7.89
C THR A 98 4.01 -16.29 -7.56
N ALA A 99 2.93 -15.62 -7.17
CA ALA A 99 1.66 -16.27 -6.84
C ALA A 99 0.84 -16.62 -8.09
N SER A 100 0.89 -15.76 -9.12
CA SER A 100 0.18 -15.98 -10.38
C SER A 100 0.84 -15.22 -11.52
N PHE A 101 0.58 -15.69 -12.74
CA PHE A 101 0.87 -14.94 -13.97
C PHE A 101 -0.40 -14.33 -14.53
N GLU A 102 -0.29 -13.13 -15.07
CA GLU A 102 -1.34 -12.56 -15.91
C GLU A 102 -0.94 -12.70 -17.38
N VAL A 103 -1.88 -13.14 -18.19
CA VAL A 103 -1.73 -13.24 -19.64
C VAL A 103 -2.78 -12.36 -20.31
N ARG A 104 -2.33 -11.52 -21.23
CA ARG A 104 -3.18 -10.67 -22.03
C ARG A 104 -3.63 -11.42 -23.29
N LEU A 105 -4.93 -11.64 -23.41
CA LEU A 105 -5.56 -12.37 -24.50
C LEU A 105 -6.29 -11.39 -25.41
N PRO A 106 -5.81 -11.14 -26.64
CA PRO A 106 -6.54 -10.30 -27.59
C PRO A 106 -7.75 -11.06 -28.13
N ILE A 107 -8.96 -10.51 -27.96
CA ILE A 107 -10.22 -11.07 -28.38
C ILE A 107 -10.84 -10.14 -29.41
N ALA A 108 -11.23 -10.66 -30.56
CA ALA A 108 -11.93 -9.88 -31.57
C ALA A 108 -13.32 -9.47 -31.08
N ASP A 109 -13.78 -8.29 -31.47
CA ASP A 109 -15.06 -7.71 -31.01
C ASP A 109 -16.24 -8.66 -31.30
N LYS A 110 -16.24 -9.33 -32.44
CA LYS A 110 -17.24 -10.31 -32.87
C LYS A 110 -17.36 -11.54 -31.96
N ASP A 111 -16.28 -11.89 -31.22
CA ASP A 111 -16.21 -13.09 -30.40
C ASP A 111 -16.59 -12.81 -28.92
N ILE A 112 -16.65 -11.55 -28.51
CA ILE A 112 -16.96 -11.11 -27.16
C ILE A 112 -18.33 -11.61 -26.66
N PRO A 113 -19.43 -11.52 -27.45
CA PRO A 113 -20.74 -11.98 -27.01
C PRO A 113 -20.79 -13.45 -26.61
N PHE A 114 -19.88 -14.28 -27.14
CA PHE A 114 -19.84 -15.72 -26.87
C PHE A 114 -19.05 -16.05 -25.58
N ILE A 115 -18.23 -15.11 -25.10
CA ILE A 115 -17.37 -15.34 -23.93
C ILE A 115 -18.05 -14.82 -22.64
N GLY A 116 -18.97 -13.86 -22.76
CA GLY A 116 -19.74 -13.33 -21.64
C GLY A 116 -18.89 -12.54 -20.64
N ILE A 117 -17.85 -11.82 -21.10
CA ILE A 117 -17.02 -10.97 -20.26
C ILE A 117 -17.55 -9.53 -20.21
N PRO A 118 -17.51 -8.86 -19.05
CA PRO A 118 -17.85 -7.44 -18.96
C PRO A 118 -16.82 -6.60 -19.72
N LEU A 119 -17.29 -5.56 -20.44
CA LEU A 119 -16.45 -4.69 -21.25
C LEU A 119 -16.01 -3.41 -20.54
N ASP A 120 -16.52 -3.20 -19.35
CA ASP A 120 -16.28 -2.00 -18.52
C ASP A 120 -15.02 -2.08 -17.65
N GLY A 121 -14.24 -3.17 -17.78
CA GLY A 121 -13.04 -3.41 -16.98
C GLY A 121 -13.31 -3.89 -15.57
N THR A 122 -14.56 -4.16 -15.21
CA THR A 122 -14.89 -4.73 -13.90
C THR A 122 -14.35 -6.15 -13.76
N SER A 123 -13.98 -6.52 -12.54
CA SER A 123 -13.55 -7.88 -12.24
C SER A 123 -14.75 -8.83 -12.28
N ILE A 124 -14.55 -9.99 -12.92
CA ILE A 124 -15.55 -11.05 -13.00
C ILE A 124 -15.59 -11.78 -11.66
N ASP A 125 -16.81 -12.04 -11.17
CA ASP A 125 -17.02 -12.86 -9.97
C ASP A 125 -16.27 -14.20 -10.11
N PRO A 126 -15.50 -14.63 -9.10
CA PRO A 126 -14.75 -15.88 -9.11
C PRO A 126 -15.56 -17.12 -9.54
N ALA A 127 -16.85 -17.15 -9.21
CA ALA A 127 -17.75 -18.25 -9.57
C ALA A 127 -18.11 -18.28 -11.08
N ASN A 128 -18.00 -17.15 -11.78
CA ASN A 128 -18.42 -16.98 -13.17
C ASN A 128 -17.26 -16.72 -14.14
N ARG A 129 -16.01 -16.92 -13.70
CA ARG A 129 -14.83 -16.69 -14.53
C ARG A 129 -14.73 -17.73 -15.65
N PRO A 130 -14.67 -17.32 -16.92
CA PRO A 130 -14.42 -18.26 -18.01
C PRO A 130 -13.06 -18.93 -17.85
N GLU A 131 -13.03 -20.25 -17.96
CA GLU A 131 -11.79 -21.02 -17.98
C GLU A 131 -11.12 -20.87 -19.36
N VAL A 132 -9.82 -20.66 -19.36
CA VAL A 132 -8.99 -20.64 -20.56
C VAL A 132 -7.90 -21.70 -20.46
N ARG A 133 -7.61 -22.35 -21.57
CA ARG A 133 -6.50 -23.27 -21.69
C ARG A 133 -5.39 -22.60 -22.47
N LEU A 134 -4.22 -22.57 -21.88
CA LEU A 134 -3.01 -21.99 -22.46
C LEU A 134 -2.02 -23.08 -22.78
N SER A 135 -1.51 -23.08 -24.00
CA SER A 135 -0.48 -24.04 -24.46
C SER A 135 0.68 -23.25 -25.06
N THR A 136 1.87 -23.70 -24.81
CA THR A 136 3.10 -23.16 -25.41
C THR A 136 4.13 -24.28 -25.62
N ASN A 137 4.97 -24.14 -26.64
CA ASN A 137 6.10 -25.04 -26.86
C ASN A 137 7.38 -24.38 -26.37
N TYR A 138 8.04 -24.97 -25.40
CA TYR A 138 9.30 -24.48 -24.88
C TYR A 138 10.32 -25.63 -24.72
N GLY A 139 11.48 -25.48 -25.39
CA GLY A 139 12.55 -26.49 -25.30
C GLY A 139 12.22 -27.84 -25.96
N GLY A 140 11.16 -27.93 -26.77
CA GLY A 140 10.68 -29.15 -27.38
C GLY A 140 9.54 -29.83 -26.63
N ASP A 141 9.22 -29.36 -25.45
CA ASP A 141 8.10 -29.85 -24.64
C ASP A 141 6.87 -28.95 -24.81
N GLU A 142 5.69 -29.55 -24.94
CA GLU A 142 4.42 -28.88 -24.94
C GLU A 142 3.98 -28.65 -23.48
N LEU A 143 3.92 -27.39 -23.09
CA LEU A 143 3.45 -27.00 -21.77
C LEU A 143 1.98 -26.54 -21.87
N ASN A 144 1.11 -27.19 -21.10
CA ASN A 144 -0.31 -26.88 -21.02
C ASN A 144 -0.68 -26.42 -19.60
N THR A 145 -1.48 -25.38 -19.49
CA THR A 145 -2.02 -24.92 -18.21
C THR A 145 -3.42 -24.35 -18.36
N LYS A 146 -4.09 -24.22 -17.23
CA LYS A 146 -5.42 -23.62 -17.14
C LYS A 146 -5.33 -22.30 -16.38
N GLY A 147 -6.10 -21.35 -16.85
CA GLY A 147 -6.28 -20.05 -16.21
C GLY A 147 -7.73 -19.62 -16.25
N PHE A 148 -8.01 -18.46 -15.69
CA PHE A 148 -9.36 -17.90 -15.66
C PHE A 148 -9.32 -16.45 -16.11
N ILE A 149 -10.23 -16.05 -16.97
CA ILE A 149 -10.41 -14.63 -17.31
C ILE A 149 -10.96 -13.90 -16.09
N VAL A 150 -10.24 -12.89 -15.63
CA VAL A 150 -10.60 -12.12 -14.42
C VAL A 150 -11.22 -10.78 -14.72
N ARG A 151 -10.89 -10.18 -15.86
CA ARG A 151 -11.40 -8.88 -16.32
C ARG A 151 -11.09 -8.66 -17.79
N SER A 152 -11.77 -7.70 -18.41
CA SER A 152 -11.34 -7.12 -19.68
C SER A 152 -10.62 -5.79 -19.46
N GLU A 153 -9.85 -5.34 -20.44
CA GLU A 153 -9.44 -3.95 -20.54
C GLU A 153 -10.58 -3.15 -21.19
N SER A 154 -10.87 -1.96 -20.67
CA SER A 154 -11.96 -1.12 -21.17
C SER A 154 -11.62 -0.40 -22.48
N GLU A 155 -10.46 -0.70 -23.07
CA GLU A 155 -9.97 -0.06 -24.28
C GLU A 155 -9.94 -1.05 -25.44
N ILE A 156 -10.47 -0.60 -26.60
CA ILE A 156 -10.39 -1.33 -27.86
C ILE A 156 -9.19 -0.79 -28.63
N ASP A 157 -8.29 -1.64 -29.07
CA ASP A 157 -7.24 -1.25 -29.99
C ASP A 157 -7.85 -0.81 -31.33
N PRO A 158 -7.71 0.48 -31.72
CA PRO A 158 -8.36 1.01 -32.91
C PRO A 158 -7.84 0.43 -34.23
N LYS A 159 -6.65 -0.18 -34.22
CA LYS A 159 -6.04 -0.78 -35.42
C LYS A 159 -6.50 -2.21 -35.63
N THR A 160 -6.54 -2.98 -34.57
CA THR A 160 -6.87 -4.42 -34.63
C THR A 160 -8.33 -4.71 -34.33
N ARG A 161 -9.06 -3.75 -33.72
CA ARG A 161 -10.41 -3.93 -33.19
C ARG A 161 -10.53 -5.08 -32.21
N MET A 162 -9.48 -5.30 -31.43
CA MET A 162 -9.44 -6.33 -30.40
C MET A 162 -9.56 -5.68 -29.00
N ILE A 163 -10.20 -6.40 -28.11
CA ILE A 163 -10.24 -6.09 -26.67
C ILE A 163 -9.33 -7.08 -25.99
N SER A 164 -8.53 -6.59 -25.05
CA SER A 164 -7.68 -7.45 -24.24
C SER A 164 -8.46 -7.99 -23.04
N ALA A 165 -8.58 -9.29 -22.93
CA ALA A 165 -8.99 -9.97 -21.71
C ALA A 165 -7.75 -10.36 -20.92
N ILE A 166 -7.79 -10.17 -19.60
CA ILE A 166 -6.73 -10.57 -18.68
C ILE A 166 -7.09 -11.90 -18.04
N ALA A 167 -6.30 -12.92 -18.36
CA ALA A 167 -6.40 -14.21 -17.72
C ALA A 167 -5.33 -14.37 -16.64
N THR A 168 -5.72 -14.88 -15.48
CA THR A 168 -4.80 -15.21 -14.38
C THR A 168 -4.56 -16.72 -14.33
N ILE A 169 -3.30 -17.09 -14.27
CA ILE A 169 -2.84 -18.48 -14.12
C ILE A 169 -2.23 -18.60 -12.72
N PRO A 170 -2.82 -19.35 -11.80
CA PRO A 170 -2.20 -19.62 -10.52
C PRO A 170 -0.94 -20.45 -10.71
N ILE A 171 0.15 -20.06 -10.05
CA ILE A 171 1.41 -20.82 -10.12
C ILE A 171 1.30 -22.01 -9.16
N SER A 172 1.44 -23.19 -9.73
CA SER A 172 1.53 -24.45 -8.99
C SER A 172 2.79 -25.21 -9.44
N ASN A 173 3.15 -26.26 -8.69
CA ASN A 173 4.27 -27.12 -9.08
C ASN A 173 4.06 -27.77 -10.46
N ALA A 174 2.80 -27.96 -10.87
CA ALA A 174 2.46 -28.57 -12.16
C ALA A 174 2.73 -27.64 -13.35
N ASN A 175 2.77 -26.31 -13.14
CA ASN A 175 3.03 -25.31 -14.18
C ASN A 175 4.30 -24.47 -13.93
N SER A 176 5.23 -24.99 -13.15
CA SER A 176 6.49 -24.31 -12.82
C SER A 176 7.41 -24.03 -14.02
N GLY A 177 7.15 -24.65 -15.17
CA GLY A 177 7.87 -24.44 -16.43
C GLY A 177 7.54 -23.10 -17.12
N PHE A 178 6.40 -22.48 -16.81
CA PHE A 178 6.01 -21.21 -17.41
C PHE A 178 6.86 -20.05 -16.86
N LYS A 179 7.25 -19.13 -17.74
CA LYS A 179 8.06 -17.96 -17.40
C LYS A 179 7.46 -16.70 -17.99
N VAL A 180 7.74 -15.57 -17.35
CA VAL A 180 7.36 -14.25 -17.86
C VAL A 180 7.96 -14.04 -19.26
N GLY A 181 7.11 -13.68 -20.23
CA GLY A 181 7.49 -13.44 -21.63
C GLY A 181 7.33 -14.64 -22.57
N MET A 182 6.66 -15.73 -22.14
CA MET A 182 6.33 -16.86 -22.98
C MET A 182 5.07 -16.67 -23.84
N PHE A 183 4.22 -15.69 -23.48
CA PHE A 183 2.98 -15.35 -24.16
C PHE A 183 2.99 -13.90 -24.61
#